data_3cc2686de765515015817afbe5c438b0
#
_entry.id   3cc2686de765515015817afbe5c438b0
#
_cell.length_a   1.000
_cell.length_b   1.000
_cell.length_c   1.000
_cell.angle_alpha   90.00
_cell.angle_beta   90.00
_cell.angle_gamma   90.00
#
_symmetry.space_group_name_H-M   'P 1'
#
loop_
_entity.id
_entity.type
_entity.pdbx_description
1 polymer ?
#
loop_
_entity_poly.entity_id
_entity_poly.type
_entity_poly.pdbx_seq_one_letter_code
_entity_poly.pdbx_strand_id
1 'polypeptide(L)'
;MSRIAALVLAPVLIAPLLLRAQPAPSIPHRPVHTYSIVARDAKTGELGVAVQSHWFSVGTSVAWAEAGIGAVATQSFIDPSYGPLGLALMRAGRSAPDALKGLLAADEGRDVRQVAMVDAAGRVAAHTGARCIPAAGDHIGEGYTVQANLMEKDTVWPAMAKAYEASRGDLAERLLAALEAAESQGGDIRGRQSAAILVVKGISSGRPWQDRLFDLRVEDHPSPVVELRRLVTLQRAYNLMNEGDLAVEKKDDAGALKAYSSAEALVPDNAEMAYWHAVALVNMGRVDEALPVFAKAFRLHPKWRDLTPRLPKAGLLPDDPRLIARIVAVRE
;
A
#
# COMPACT_ATOMS: atom_id res chain seq x y z
N MET A 1 -9.85 -86.52 19.52
CA MET A 1 -8.50 -86.02 19.19
C MET A 1 -8.64 -84.54 18.81
N SER A 2 -8.49 -83.67 19.77
CA SER A 2 -8.68 -82.19 19.58
C SER A 2 -7.31 -81.55 19.37
N ARG A 3 -7.12 -80.84 18.23
CA ARG A 3 -5.88 -80.11 17.93
C ARG A 3 -6.07 -78.66 18.38
N ILE A 4 -5.32 -78.25 19.38
CA ILE A 4 -5.22 -76.87 19.85
C ILE A 4 -4.20 -76.17 18.95
N ALA A 5 -4.62 -75.16 18.19
CA ALA A 5 -3.71 -74.32 17.42
C ALA A 5 -3.24 -73.17 18.34
N ALA A 6 -1.95 -73.10 18.58
CA ALA A 6 -1.34 -72.00 19.33
C ALA A 6 -1.14 -70.80 18.39
N LEU A 7 -1.78 -69.69 18.75
CA LEU A 7 -1.60 -68.39 18.08
C LEU A 7 -0.38 -67.72 18.65
N VAL A 8 0.69 -67.57 17.84
CA VAL A 8 1.89 -66.82 18.22
C VAL A 8 1.66 -65.36 17.87
N LEU A 9 1.45 -64.54 18.86
CA LEU A 9 1.48 -63.06 18.71
C LEU A 9 2.95 -62.57 18.59
N ALA A 10 3.30 -62.05 17.46
CA ALA A 10 4.57 -61.36 17.28
C ALA A 10 4.44 -59.90 17.84
N PRO A 11 5.41 -59.40 18.63
CA PRO A 11 5.37 -58.02 19.11
C PRO A 11 5.70 -57.07 17.96
N VAL A 12 4.77 -56.15 17.67
CA VAL A 12 5.01 -55.01 16.75
C VAL A 12 5.86 -53.99 17.49
N LEU A 13 7.13 -53.91 17.21
CA LEU A 13 8.03 -52.85 17.65
C LEU A 13 7.69 -51.55 16.90
N ILE A 14 6.94 -50.68 17.59
CA ILE A 14 6.72 -49.28 17.16
C ILE A 14 7.98 -48.49 17.49
N ALA A 15 8.86 -48.33 16.49
CA ALA A 15 9.98 -47.43 16.61
C ALA A 15 9.44 -45.98 16.63
N PRO A 16 9.81 -45.12 17.62
CA PRO A 16 9.40 -43.71 17.62
C PRO A 16 10.06 -43.03 16.40
N LEU A 17 9.23 -42.56 15.47
CA LEU A 17 9.66 -41.58 14.45
C LEU A 17 10.08 -40.31 15.17
N LEU A 18 11.39 -40.15 15.40
CA LEU A 18 11.93 -38.86 15.79
C LEU A 18 11.74 -37.90 14.58
N LEU A 19 10.65 -37.13 14.60
CA LEU A 19 10.56 -35.96 13.75
C LEU A 19 11.74 -35.04 14.10
N ARG A 20 12.79 -35.11 13.29
CA ARG A 20 13.84 -34.07 13.31
C ARG A 20 13.15 -32.79 12.87
N ALA A 21 13.01 -31.85 13.81
CA ALA A 21 12.67 -30.49 13.47
C ALA A 21 13.69 -30.01 12.41
N GLN A 22 13.19 -29.60 11.25
CA GLN A 22 14.07 -28.98 10.27
C GLN A 22 14.65 -27.73 10.90
N PRO A 23 15.97 -27.47 10.77
CA PRO A 23 16.53 -26.22 11.25
C PRO A 23 15.77 -25.09 10.57
N ALA A 24 15.37 -24.09 11.34
CA ALA A 24 14.73 -22.89 10.81
C ALA A 24 15.61 -22.33 9.69
N PRO A 25 15.02 -21.91 8.54
CA PRO A 25 15.80 -21.37 7.45
C PRO A 25 16.64 -20.21 7.98
N SER A 26 17.94 -20.21 7.68
CA SER A 26 18.84 -19.15 8.07
C SER A 26 18.36 -17.83 7.45
N ILE A 27 17.99 -16.86 8.27
CA ILE A 27 17.59 -15.53 7.82
C ILE A 27 18.83 -14.84 7.26
N PRO A 28 18.77 -14.26 6.04
CA PRO A 28 19.90 -13.52 5.48
C PRO A 28 20.34 -12.41 6.42
N HIS A 29 21.63 -12.35 6.76
CA HIS A 29 22.20 -11.35 7.66
C HIS A 29 22.38 -9.96 7.03
N ARG A 30 21.74 -9.66 5.88
CA ARG A 30 21.77 -8.33 5.30
C ARG A 30 20.74 -7.45 5.99
N PRO A 31 21.17 -6.35 6.59
CA PRO A 31 20.25 -5.44 7.24
C PRO A 31 19.45 -4.62 6.22
N VAL A 32 18.13 -4.59 6.39
CA VAL A 32 17.22 -3.70 5.66
C VAL A 32 17.12 -2.39 6.43
N HIS A 33 18.09 -1.49 6.20
CA HIS A 33 18.12 -0.18 6.85
C HIS A 33 17.11 0.75 6.20
N THR A 34 16.33 1.46 7.00
CA THR A 34 15.03 1.93 6.53
C THR A 34 14.54 3.04 7.45
N TYR A 35 13.73 3.92 6.91
CA TYR A 35 12.82 4.73 7.72
C TYR A 35 11.38 4.46 7.30
N SER A 36 10.50 4.41 8.27
CA SER A 36 9.08 4.10 8.06
C SER A 36 8.18 4.79 9.06
N ILE A 37 6.89 4.79 8.77
CA ILE A 37 5.83 5.27 9.64
C ILE A 37 4.68 4.27 9.59
N VAL A 38 4.08 3.96 10.74
CA VAL A 38 2.76 3.33 10.84
C VAL A 38 1.81 4.30 11.52
N ALA A 39 0.56 4.39 11.03
CA ALA A 39 -0.39 5.35 11.57
C ALA A 39 -1.84 4.89 11.39
N ARG A 40 -2.71 5.39 12.27
CA ARG A 40 -4.16 5.35 12.17
C ARG A 40 -4.71 6.76 12.07
N ASP A 41 -5.59 7.01 11.11
CA ASP A 41 -6.35 8.25 11.06
C ASP A 41 -7.48 8.23 12.10
N ALA A 42 -7.51 9.21 12.99
CA ALA A 42 -8.49 9.26 14.08
C ALA A 42 -9.93 9.52 13.60
N LYS A 43 -10.11 10.15 12.43
CA LYS A 43 -11.43 10.52 11.88
C LYS A 43 -12.02 9.39 11.04
N THR A 44 -11.22 8.80 10.14
CA THR A 44 -11.69 7.78 9.19
C THR A 44 -11.49 6.36 9.69
N GLY A 45 -10.61 6.18 10.68
CA GLY A 45 -10.17 4.87 11.16
C GLY A 45 -9.18 4.17 10.22
N GLU A 46 -8.83 4.77 9.09
CA GLU A 46 -7.86 4.22 8.13
C GLU A 46 -6.55 3.88 8.81
N LEU A 47 -5.94 2.79 8.37
CA LEU A 47 -4.67 2.29 8.87
C LEU A 47 -3.65 2.29 7.75
N GLY A 48 -2.44 2.75 8.01
CA GLY A 48 -1.44 2.88 6.97
C GLY A 48 -0.02 2.65 7.43
N VAL A 49 0.82 2.31 6.47
CA VAL A 49 2.27 2.19 6.61
C VAL A 49 2.93 2.76 5.36
N ALA A 50 3.98 3.54 5.55
CA ALA A 50 4.84 3.99 4.45
C ALA A 50 6.31 3.79 4.83
N VAL A 51 7.14 3.51 3.82
CA VAL A 51 8.53 3.11 3.99
C VAL A 51 9.40 3.51 2.83
N GLN A 52 10.67 3.85 3.11
CA GLN A 52 11.75 3.96 2.13
C GLN A 52 12.99 3.24 2.63
N SER A 53 13.77 2.69 1.70
CA SER A 53 15.04 2.03 2.00
C SER A 53 15.99 2.03 0.81
N HIS A 54 17.30 2.00 1.08
CA HIS A 54 18.27 1.54 0.10
C HIS A 54 18.29 0.00 0.05
N TRP A 55 17.16 -0.55 -0.35
CA TRP A 55 16.91 -1.98 -0.50
C TRP A 55 15.93 -2.20 -1.65
N PHE A 56 16.17 -3.22 -2.47
CA PHE A 56 15.28 -3.58 -3.57
C PHE A 56 13.93 -4.05 -3.04
N SER A 57 12.82 -3.45 -3.55
CA SER A 57 11.45 -3.91 -3.27
C SER A 57 11.09 -3.95 -1.78
N VAL A 58 11.44 -2.90 -1.03
CA VAL A 58 11.24 -2.83 0.44
C VAL A 58 9.80 -3.06 0.88
N GLY A 59 8.84 -2.64 0.06
CA GLY A 59 7.41 -2.73 0.39
C GLY A 59 6.89 -4.15 0.57
N THR A 60 7.54 -5.15 -0.06
CA THR A 60 7.12 -6.55 0.03
C THR A 60 7.44 -7.20 1.38
N SER A 61 8.38 -6.62 2.12
CA SER A 61 8.90 -7.21 3.35
C SER A 61 8.59 -6.40 4.59
N VAL A 62 8.57 -5.05 4.48
CA VAL A 62 8.45 -4.14 5.62
C VAL A 62 7.00 -3.77 5.91
N ALA A 63 6.19 -3.51 4.89
CA ALA A 63 4.88 -2.87 5.00
C ALA A 63 3.73 -3.87 5.07
N TRP A 64 2.98 -3.85 6.18
CA TRP A 64 1.84 -4.75 6.43
C TRP A 64 0.66 -3.96 7.00
N ALA A 65 -0.54 -4.16 6.45
CA ALA A 65 -1.76 -3.57 7.01
C ALA A 65 -2.97 -4.44 6.69
N GLU A 66 -3.95 -4.42 7.59
CA GLU A 66 -5.23 -5.10 7.43
C GLU A 66 -6.37 -4.22 7.95
N ALA A 67 -7.40 -4.06 7.12
CA ALA A 67 -8.55 -3.19 7.42
C ALA A 67 -9.26 -3.59 8.72
N GLY A 68 -9.48 -2.61 9.60
CA GLY A 68 -10.12 -2.80 10.89
C GLY A 68 -9.27 -3.54 11.93
N ILE A 69 -8.01 -3.88 11.63
CA ILE A 69 -7.12 -4.65 12.50
C ILE A 69 -5.91 -3.82 12.92
N GLY A 70 -5.04 -3.43 11.97
CA GLY A 70 -3.82 -2.71 12.31
C GLY A 70 -2.87 -2.52 11.13
N ALA A 71 -1.73 -1.87 11.41
CA ALA A 71 -0.60 -1.75 10.50
C ALA A 71 0.70 -2.07 11.23
N VAL A 72 1.66 -2.66 10.51
CA VAL A 72 2.96 -3.09 11.02
C VAL A 72 4.06 -2.70 10.05
N ALA A 73 5.17 -2.18 10.58
CA ALA A 73 6.44 -2.06 9.87
C ALA A 73 7.49 -2.89 10.59
N THR A 74 8.24 -3.74 9.86
CA THR A 74 9.36 -4.52 10.41
C THR A 74 10.60 -4.29 9.56
N GLN A 75 11.72 -3.92 10.15
CA GLN A 75 12.91 -3.44 9.46
C GLN A 75 14.20 -3.66 10.27
N SER A 76 15.32 -3.09 9.83
CA SER A 76 16.69 -3.34 10.31
C SER A 76 17.14 -4.74 9.89
N PHE A 77 17.62 -5.60 10.78
CA PHE A 77 17.77 -7.02 10.45
C PHE A 77 16.38 -7.65 10.45
N ILE A 78 15.73 -7.54 9.33
CA ILE A 78 14.31 -7.79 9.19
C ILE A 78 13.93 -9.24 9.50
N ASP A 79 12.82 -9.40 10.22
CA ASP A 79 12.04 -10.63 10.26
C ASP A 79 10.64 -10.32 9.75
N PRO A 80 10.30 -10.69 8.50
CA PRO A 80 8.98 -10.41 7.93
C PRO A 80 7.81 -11.02 8.71
N SER A 81 8.06 -12.05 9.54
CA SER A 81 7.01 -12.72 10.31
C SER A 81 6.30 -11.81 11.31
N TYR A 82 6.96 -10.72 11.77
CA TYR A 82 6.31 -9.72 12.62
C TYR A 82 5.08 -9.08 11.97
N GLY A 83 5.05 -8.96 10.63
CA GLY A 83 3.89 -8.45 9.89
C GLY A 83 2.66 -9.33 10.08
N PRO A 84 2.63 -10.54 9.48
CA PRO A 84 1.46 -11.43 9.54
C PRO A 84 1.14 -11.90 10.97
N LEU A 85 2.14 -12.18 11.83
CA LEU A 85 1.90 -12.60 13.21
C LEU A 85 1.37 -11.46 14.06
N GLY A 86 1.90 -10.24 13.90
CA GLY A 86 1.38 -9.04 14.58
C GLY A 86 -0.07 -8.77 14.24
N LEU A 87 -0.42 -8.81 12.94
CA LEU A 87 -1.81 -8.68 12.48
C LEU A 87 -2.70 -9.82 13.01
N ALA A 88 -2.21 -11.06 13.04
CA ALA A 88 -2.95 -12.19 13.59
C ALA A 88 -3.25 -12.02 15.08
N LEU A 89 -2.28 -11.57 15.88
CA LEU A 89 -2.47 -11.29 17.31
C LEU A 89 -3.47 -10.15 17.53
N MET A 90 -3.38 -9.06 16.75
CA MET A 90 -4.33 -7.94 16.82
C MET A 90 -5.73 -8.38 16.41
N ARG A 91 -5.89 -9.23 15.38
CA ARG A 91 -7.18 -9.83 14.97
C ARG A 91 -7.76 -10.73 16.07
N ALA A 92 -6.92 -11.39 16.86
CA ALA A 92 -7.32 -12.15 18.04
C ALA A 92 -7.63 -11.29 19.28
N GLY A 93 -7.67 -9.95 19.14
CA GLY A 93 -8.06 -9.00 20.19
C GLY A 93 -6.90 -8.52 21.07
N ARG A 94 -5.65 -8.84 20.74
CA ARG A 94 -4.50 -8.27 21.45
C ARG A 94 -4.26 -6.82 20.99
N SER A 95 -3.83 -5.96 21.93
CA SER A 95 -3.40 -4.61 21.57
C SER A 95 -2.09 -4.65 20.77
N ALA A 96 -1.79 -3.60 19.98
CA ALA A 96 -0.51 -3.50 19.31
C ALA A 96 0.68 -3.59 20.29
N PRO A 97 0.66 -2.94 21.48
CA PRO A 97 1.68 -3.13 22.50
C PRO A 97 1.82 -4.58 23.00
N ASP A 98 0.72 -5.28 23.25
CA ASP A 98 0.77 -6.67 23.72
C ASP A 98 1.25 -7.63 22.62
N ALA A 99 0.83 -7.40 21.37
CA ALA A 99 1.26 -8.17 20.22
C ALA A 99 2.78 -8.04 20.02
N LEU A 100 3.30 -6.80 19.99
CA LEU A 100 4.73 -6.55 19.84
C LEU A 100 5.53 -7.15 21.00
N LYS A 101 5.10 -6.93 22.24
CA LYS A 101 5.75 -7.50 23.44
C LYS A 101 5.84 -9.02 23.38
N GLY A 102 4.77 -9.69 22.97
CA GLY A 102 4.71 -11.15 22.84
C GLY A 102 5.69 -11.68 21.78
N LEU A 103 5.74 -11.04 20.60
CA LEU A 103 6.65 -11.44 19.53
C LEU A 103 8.12 -11.20 19.90
N LEU A 104 8.45 -10.07 20.51
CA LEU A 104 9.82 -9.77 20.99
C LEU A 104 10.28 -10.74 22.07
N ALA A 105 9.40 -11.21 22.94
CA ALA A 105 9.75 -12.18 23.97
C ALA A 105 10.18 -13.54 23.38
N ALA A 106 9.67 -13.90 22.22
CA ALA A 106 9.98 -15.14 21.51
C ALA A 106 11.15 -15.00 20.51
N ASP A 107 11.60 -13.78 20.19
CA ASP A 107 12.68 -13.54 19.22
C ASP A 107 14.03 -13.34 19.93
N GLU A 108 14.93 -14.31 19.80
CA GLU A 108 16.31 -14.19 20.29
C GLU A 108 17.10 -13.07 19.59
N GLY A 109 16.69 -12.70 18.37
CA GLY A 109 17.28 -11.65 17.55
C GLY A 109 16.72 -10.25 17.81
N ARG A 110 15.84 -10.05 18.80
CA ARG A 110 15.14 -8.76 19.05
C ARG A 110 16.05 -7.54 19.13
N ASP A 111 17.28 -7.71 19.59
CA ASP A 111 18.23 -6.60 19.75
C ASP A 111 18.68 -5.97 18.43
N VAL A 112 18.50 -6.65 17.30
CA VAL A 112 18.81 -6.14 15.96
C VAL A 112 17.54 -5.83 15.15
N ARG A 113 16.33 -5.99 15.73
CA ARG A 113 15.06 -5.68 15.05
C ARG A 113 14.67 -4.23 15.28
N GLN A 114 13.94 -3.66 14.30
CA GLN A 114 13.19 -2.44 14.50
C GLN A 114 11.77 -2.67 14.00
N VAL A 115 10.79 -2.61 14.89
CA VAL A 115 9.39 -2.98 14.61
C VAL A 115 8.46 -1.94 15.18
N ALA A 116 7.43 -1.61 14.42
CA ALA A 116 6.38 -0.69 14.82
C ALA A 116 5.00 -1.27 14.50
N MET A 117 4.03 -1.05 15.38
CA MET A 117 2.65 -1.52 15.24
C MET A 117 1.67 -0.46 15.70
N VAL A 118 0.54 -0.35 14.98
CA VAL A 118 -0.65 0.40 15.42
C VAL A 118 -1.88 -0.48 15.22
N ASP A 119 -2.78 -0.52 16.21
CA ASP A 119 -4.04 -1.26 16.10
C ASP A 119 -5.23 -0.36 15.72
N ALA A 120 -6.39 -0.98 15.46
CA ALA A 120 -7.61 -0.29 15.06
C ALA A 120 -8.16 0.67 16.14
N ALA A 121 -7.72 0.55 17.40
CA ALA A 121 -8.05 1.49 18.47
C ALA A 121 -7.07 2.67 18.54
N GLY A 122 -6.01 2.67 17.73
CA GLY A 122 -4.97 3.71 17.73
C GLY A 122 -3.90 3.52 18.81
N ARG A 123 -3.85 2.36 19.48
CA ARG A 123 -2.77 2.03 20.41
C ARG A 123 -1.52 1.67 19.61
N VAL A 124 -0.40 2.22 20.01
CA VAL A 124 0.86 2.17 19.27
C VAL A 124 1.94 1.50 20.07
N ALA A 125 2.84 0.80 19.42
CA ALA A 125 4.08 0.31 20.00
C ALA A 125 5.22 0.38 18.98
N ALA A 126 6.42 0.68 19.46
CA ALA A 126 7.65 0.66 18.69
C ALA A 126 8.75 -0.06 19.49
N HIS A 127 9.67 -0.66 18.77
CA HIS A 127 10.87 -1.27 19.30
C HIS A 127 12.05 -0.96 18.39
N THR A 128 13.05 -0.28 18.92
CA THR A 128 14.37 -0.13 18.31
C THR A 128 15.37 -0.91 19.12
N GLY A 129 15.82 -2.05 18.60
CA GLY A 129 16.76 -2.93 19.30
C GLY A 129 18.10 -2.25 19.56
N ALA A 130 18.73 -2.56 20.70
CA ALA A 130 19.97 -1.92 21.16
C ALA A 130 21.17 -2.11 20.20
N ARG A 131 21.08 -3.07 19.28
CA ARG A 131 22.09 -3.37 18.26
C ARG A 131 21.67 -2.96 16.86
N CYS A 132 20.58 -2.18 16.69
CA CYS A 132 20.32 -1.50 15.43
C CYS A 132 21.47 -0.57 15.09
N ILE A 133 21.83 -0.51 13.79
CA ILE A 133 22.98 0.32 13.38
C ILE A 133 22.64 1.81 13.60
N PRO A 134 23.51 2.59 14.28
CA PRO A 134 23.32 4.03 14.50
C PRO A 134 23.23 4.81 13.16
N ALA A 135 22.65 5.96 13.04
CA ALA A 135 21.65 6.63 13.85
C ALA A 135 20.32 5.89 13.75
N ALA A 136 19.84 5.41 14.89
CA ALA A 136 18.62 4.61 14.98
C ALA A 136 17.76 5.08 16.16
N GLY A 137 16.45 5.11 15.95
CA GLY A 137 15.47 5.49 16.97
C GLY A 137 14.06 5.48 16.43
N ASP A 138 13.15 5.78 17.34
CA ASP A 138 11.71 5.90 17.05
C ASP A 138 11.09 7.06 17.82
N HIS A 139 9.90 7.46 17.39
CA HIS A 139 9.06 8.42 18.09
C HIS A 139 7.61 7.95 18.04
N ILE A 140 7.00 7.80 19.21
CA ILE A 140 5.59 7.44 19.37
C ILE A 140 4.79 8.70 19.60
N GLY A 141 3.80 8.93 18.73
CA GLY A 141 2.78 9.97 18.88
C GLY A 141 1.38 9.39 19.04
N GLU A 142 0.37 10.23 19.01
CA GLU A 142 -1.02 9.78 19.13
C GLU A 142 -1.49 9.07 17.86
N GLY A 143 -1.69 7.76 17.95
CA GLY A 143 -2.15 6.93 16.84
C GLY A 143 -1.10 6.69 15.74
N TYR A 144 0.18 7.01 15.96
CA TYR A 144 1.25 6.76 14.99
C TYR A 144 2.60 6.53 15.66
N THR A 145 3.52 5.94 14.91
CA THR A 145 4.95 5.94 15.25
C THR A 145 5.80 6.00 13.99
N VAL A 146 6.89 6.75 14.08
CA VAL A 146 7.95 6.82 13.08
C VAL A 146 9.20 6.16 13.65
N GLN A 147 9.95 5.47 12.80
CA GLN A 147 11.18 4.77 13.18
C GLN A 147 12.17 4.79 12.02
N ALA A 148 13.46 4.83 12.38
CA ALA A 148 14.54 4.84 11.41
C ALA A 148 15.80 4.16 11.99
N ASN A 149 16.62 3.58 11.13
CA ASN A 149 17.92 2.99 11.50
C ASN A 149 18.92 3.16 10.35
N LEU A 150 20.21 3.31 10.66
CA LEU A 150 21.30 3.60 9.72
C LEU A 150 21.04 4.88 8.89
N MET A 151 20.61 5.92 9.54
CA MET A 151 20.35 7.20 8.89
C MET A 151 21.62 8.04 8.78
N GLU A 152 21.58 9.06 7.93
CA GLU A 152 22.60 10.10 7.84
C GLU A 152 22.74 10.85 9.18
N LYS A 153 21.61 11.10 9.87
CA LYS A 153 21.51 11.85 11.11
C LYS A 153 20.42 11.30 12.02
N ASP A 154 20.57 11.55 13.31
CA ASP A 154 19.58 11.24 14.34
C ASP A 154 18.37 12.21 14.36
N THR A 155 18.38 13.24 13.49
CA THR A 155 17.28 14.17 13.30
C THR A 155 16.19 13.62 12.36
N VAL A 156 16.38 12.47 11.71
CA VAL A 156 15.46 11.92 10.70
C VAL A 156 14.08 11.61 11.30
N TRP A 157 13.98 10.76 12.31
CA TRP A 157 12.69 10.37 12.87
C TRP A 157 11.97 11.52 13.63
N PRO A 158 12.65 12.45 14.33
CA PRO A 158 11.98 13.64 14.86
C PRO A 158 11.39 14.53 13.78
N ALA A 159 12.09 14.69 12.63
CA ALA A 159 11.59 15.46 11.50
C ALA A 159 10.35 14.78 10.86
N MET A 160 10.36 13.45 10.73
CA MET A 160 9.21 12.67 10.27
C MET A 160 7.98 12.91 11.15
N ALA A 161 8.13 12.81 12.47
CA ALA A 161 7.05 13.03 13.42
C ALA A 161 6.46 14.45 13.29
N LYS A 162 7.32 15.46 13.31
CA LYS A 162 6.91 16.86 13.15
C LYS A 162 6.15 17.11 11.84
N ALA A 163 6.63 16.52 10.73
CA ALA A 163 5.98 16.68 9.43
C ALA A 163 4.62 15.96 9.39
N TYR A 164 4.51 14.74 9.93
CA TYR A 164 3.25 14.02 10.02
C TYR A 164 2.19 14.78 10.82
N GLU A 165 2.55 15.35 11.98
CA GLU A 165 1.66 16.12 12.84
C GLU A 165 1.22 17.45 12.23
N ALA A 166 2.14 18.13 11.53
CA ALA A 166 1.86 19.39 10.85
C ALA A 166 1.04 19.24 9.57
N SER A 167 1.12 18.07 8.93
CA SER A 167 0.50 17.78 7.64
C SER A 167 -1.04 17.74 7.72
N ARG A 168 -1.68 18.05 6.59
CA ARG A 168 -3.14 18.01 6.40
C ARG A 168 -3.45 17.12 5.20
N GLY A 169 -4.72 16.75 5.07
CA GLY A 169 -5.18 15.87 3.99
C GLY A 169 -5.51 14.47 4.49
N ASP A 170 -5.60 13.53 3.56
CA ASP A 170 -5.85 12.11 3.85
C ASP A 170 -4.62 11.43 4.49
N LEU A 171 -4.80 10.18 4.95
CA LEU A 171 -3.70 9.46 5.60
C LEU A 171 -2.51 9.28 4.66
N ALA A 172 -2.73 9.02 3.37
CA ALA A 172 -1.64 8.84 2.40
C ALA A 172 -0.78 10.10 2.26
N GLU A 173 -1.39 11.30 2.22
CA GLU A 173 -0.66 12.57 2.18
C GLU A 173 0.22 12.78 3.41
N ARG A 174 -0.33 12.49 4.59
CA ARG A 174 0.39 12.66 5.86
C ARG A 174 1.56 11.67 6.00
N LEU A 175 1.37 10.42 5.53
CA LEU A 175 2.43 9.42 5.49
C LEU A 175 3.56 9.82 4.52
N LEU A 176 3.22 10.35 3.33
CA LEU A 176 4.20 10.86 2.37
C LEU A 176 4.99 12.04 2.94
N ALA A 177 4.33 12.98 3.62
CA ALA A 177 5.00 14.11 4.25
C ALA A 177 6.06 13.67 5.25
N ALA A 178 5.81 12.58 6.00
CA ALA A 178 6.81 12.00 6.89
C ALA A 178 8.03 11.45 6.13
N LEU A 179 7.82 10.71 5.03
CA LEU A 179 8.92 10.19 4.22
C LEU A 179 9.75 11.30 3.56
N GLU A 180 9.10 12.35 3.06
CA GLU A 180 9.76 13.52 2.47
C GLU A 180 10.60 14.29 3.51
N ALA A 181 10.09 14.40 4.74
CA ALA A 181 10.84 14.99 5.82
C ALA A 181 12.10 14.19 6.18
N ALA A 182 12.02 12.85 6.15
CA ALA A 182 13.19 11.99 6.30
C ALA A 182 14.25 12.25 5.22
N GLU A 183 13.82 12.31 3.95
CA GLU A 183 14.70 12.63 2.82
C GLU A 183 15.39 14.00 2.98
N SER A 184 14.65 15.01 3.48
CA SER A 184 15.19 16.36 3.72
C SER A 184 16.28 16.40 4.79
N GLN A 185 16.33 15.41 5.69
CA GLN A 185 17.35 15.26 6.72
C GLN A 185 18.54 14.40 6.29
N GLY A 186 18.53 13.90 5.05
CA GLY A 186 19.56 13.04 4.48
C GLY A 186 19.10 11.58 4.30
N GLY A 187 18.09 11.14 5.05
CA GLY A 187 17.53 9.79 4.92
C GLY A 187 18.51 8.67 5.23
N ASP A 188 18.44 7.59 4.48
CA ASP A 188 19.33 6.43 4.56
C ASP A 188 20.76 6.81 4.09
N ILE A 189 21.77 6.61 4.94
CA ILE A 189 23.15 6.98 4.63
C ILE A 189 23.72 6.29 3.38
N ARG A 190 23.17 5.16 2.97
CA ARG A 190 23.56 4.43 1.76
C ARG A 190 22.94 5.01 0.49
N GLY A 191 21.94 5.88 0.63
CA GLY A 191 21.19 6.48 -0.48
C GLY A 191 19.76 5.94 -0.59
N ARG A 192 19.21 6.01 -1.79
CA ARG A 192 17.79 5.76 -2.10
C ARG A 192 17.68 4.59 -3.05
N GLN A 193 16.62 3.77 -2.93
CA GLN A 193 16.37 2.70 -3.89
C GLN A 193 14.88 2.39 -4.06
N SER A 194 14.14 2.11 -3.00
CA SER A 194 12.74 1.75 -3.11
C SER A 194 11.88 2.44 -2.05
N ALA A 195 10.58 2.54 -2.31
CA ALA A 195 9.60 3.06 -1.35
C ALA A 195 8.26 2.38 -1.55
N ALA A 196 7.42 2.37 -0.50
CA ALA A 196 6.08 1.84 -0.57
C ALA A 196 5.13 2.58 0.36
N ILE A 197 3.85 2.55 0.01
CA ILE A 197 2.73 2.98 0.86
C ILE A 197 1.60 1.96 0.75
N LEU A 198 1.08 1.55 1.91
CA LEU A 198 -0.08 0.70 2.03
C LEU A 198 -1.07 1.38 2.98
N VAL A 199 -2.26 1.72 2.50
CA VAL A 199 -3.35 2.28 3.30
C VAL A 199 -4.59 1.45 3.10
N VAL A 200 -5.20 1.06 4.21
CA VAL A 200 -6.40 0.23 4.23
C VAL A 200 -7.53 0.93 4.98
N LYS A 201 -8.77 0.54 4.70
CA LYS A 201 -9.96 1.08 5.36
C LYS A 201 -9.94 0.83 6.87
N GLY A 202 -10.58 1.72 7.62
CA GLY A 202 -10.77 1.60 9.07
C GLY A 202 -11.74 0.48 9.47
N ILE A 203 -12.63 0.08 8.55
CA ILE A 203 -13.60 -1.01 8.75
C ILE A 203 -13.45 -1.99 7.59
N SER A 204 -13.29 -3.27 7.92
CA SER A 204 -13.22 -4.32 6.90
C SER A 204 -14.58 -4.54 6.23
N SER A 205 -14.58 -4.63 4.91
CA SER A 205 -15.75 -5.02 4.12
C SER A 205 -15.98 -6.55 4.09
N GLY A 206 -15.09 -7.33 4.70
CA GLY A 206 -15.02 -8.78 4.53
C GLY A 206 -14.43 -9.22 3.17
N ARG A 207 -13.97 -8.27 2.36
CA ARG A 207 -13.37 -8.48 1.05
C ARG A 207 -12.00 -7.77 1.00
N PRO A 208 -10.91 -8.39 1.45
CA PRO A 208 -9.62 -7.73 1.62
C PRO A 208 -9.09 -7.02 0.37
N TRP A 209 -9.44 -7.51 -0.83
CA TRP A 209 -9.08 -6.88 -2.11
C TRP A 209 -9.82 -5.55 -2.37
N GLN A 210 -10.93 -5.26 -1.68
CA GLN A 210 -11.67 -3.99 -1.76
C GLN A 210 -11.32 -3.03 -0.62
N ASP A 211 -10.53 -3.47 0.34
CA ASP A 211 -10.21 -2.70 1.55
C ASP A 211 -8.91 -1.91 1.43
N ARG A 212 -8.14 -2.11 0.35
CA ARG A 212 -6.93 -1.35 0.07
C ARG A 212 -7.29 -0.05 -0.64
N LEU A 213 -6.98 1.08 -0.01
CA LEU A 213 -7.13 2.41 -0.59
C LEU A 213 -5.89 2.80 -1.42
N PHE A 214 -4.71 2.45 -0.91
CA PHE A 214 -3.44 2.55 -1.59
C PHE A 214 -2.63 1.28 -1.31
N ASP A 215 -2.05 0.69 -2.34
CA ASP A 215 -1.03 -0.38 -2.28
C ASP A 215 -0.06 -0.11 -3.42
N LEU A 216 0.86 0.83 -3.18
CA LEU A 216 1.75 1.37 -4.20
C LEU A 216 3.20 1.13 -3.79
N ARG A 217 4.00 0.70 -4.77
CA ARG A 217 5.39 0.36 -4.58
C ARG A 217 6.24 0.92 -5.70
N VAL A 218 7.39 1.45 -5.32
CA VAL A 218 8.48 1.82 -6.20
C VAL A 218 9.61 0.86 -5.87
N GLU A 219 9.82 -0.14 -6.72
CA GLU A 219 10.69 -1.27 -6.41
C GLU A 219 12.17 -0.92 -6.56
N ASP A 220 12.52 -0.04 -7.51
CA ASP A 220 13.88 0.43 -7.78
C ASP A 220 13.84 1.76 -8.54
N HIS A 221 14.29 2.85 -7.90
CA HIS A 221 14.31 4.19 -8.50
C HIS A 221 15.29 5.11 -7.76
N PRO A 222 16.02 6.01 -8.45
CA PRO A 222 16.96 6.94 -7.81
C PRO A 222 16.27 7.99 -6.89
N SER A 223 14.96 8.21 -7.05
CA SER A 223 14.17 9.13 -6.23
C SER A 223 12.82 8.48 -5.87
N PRO A 224 12.82 7.39 -5.05
CA PRO A 224 11.64 6.54 -4.87
C PRO A 224 10.48 7.25 -4.15
N VAL A 225 10.74 8.18 -3.23
CA VAL A 225 9.70 8.94 -2.53
C VAL A 225 9.00 9.93 -3.47
N VAL A 226 9.75 10.59 -4.36
CA VAL A 226 9.20 11.49 -5.39
C VAL A 226 8.29 10.70 -6.35
N GLU A 227 8.76 9.53 -6.80
CA GLU A 227 7.98 8.66 -7.68
C GLU A 227 6.75 8.10 -6.95
N LEU A 228 6.86 7.72 -5.67
CA LEU A 228 5.74 7.28 -4.86
C LEU A 228 4.66 8.38 -4.73
N ARG A 229 5.06 9.65 -4.55
CA ARG A 229 4.13 10.80 -4.56
C ARG A 229 3.39 10.91 -5.89
N ARG A 230 4.11 10.77 -7.02
CA ARG A 230 3.50 10.76 -8.35
C ARG A 230 2.45 9.64 -8.48
N LEU A 231 2.78 8.42 -8.00
CA LEU A 231 1.87 7.28 -8.03
C LEU A 231 0.65 7.49 -7.12
N VAL A 232 0.79 8.08 -5.94
CA VAL A 232 -0.34 8.44 -5.06
C VAL A 232 -1.28 9.42 -5.74
N THR A 233 -0.73 10.45 -6.43
CA THR A 233 -1.54 11.40 -7.20
C THR A 233 -2.28 10.70 -8.34
N LEU A 234 -1.60 9.81 -9.05
CA LEU A 234 -2.21 9.02 -10.13
C LEU A 234 -3.32 8.10 -9.60
N GLN A 235 -3.09 7.40 -8.47
CA GLN A 235 -4.13 6.56 -7.85
C GLN A 235 -5.36 7.36 -7.45
N ARG A 236 -5.18 8.59 -6.94
CA ARG A 236 -6.31 9.49 -6.64
C ARG A 236 -7.12 9.83 -7.90
N ALA A 237 -6.43 10.09 -9.03
CA ALA A 237 -7.12 10.34 -10.29
C ALA A 237 -7.93 9.12 -10.74
N TYR A 238 -7.38 7.91 -10.66
CA TYR A 238 -8.13 6.68 -10.97
C TYR A 238 -9.29 6.43 -10.01
N ASN A 239 -9.14 6.75 -8.73
CA ASN A 239 -10.25 6.64 -7.76
C ASN A 239 -11.40 7.59 -8.16
N LEU A 240 -11.10 8.82 -8.57
CA LEU A 240 -12.10 9.77 -9.08
C LEU A 240 -12.74 9.27 -10.38
N MET A 241 -12.00 8.64 -11.29
CA MET A 241 -12.58 8.00 -12.48
C MET A 241 -13.60 6.93 -12.09
N ASN A 242 -13.26 6.05 -11.15
CA ASN A 242 -14.17 5.02 -10.64
C ASN A 242 -15.40 5.62 -9.95
N GLU A 243 -15.26 6.73 -9.22
CA GLU A 243 -16.41 7.48 -8.67
C GLU A 243 -17.31 8.02 -9.78
N GLY A 244 -16.71 8.53 -10.86
CA GLY A 244 -17.42 8.99 -12.04
C GLY A 244 -18.23 7.87 -12.70
N ASP A 245 -17.62 6.71 -12.90
CA ASP A 245 -18.28 5.53 -13.47
C ASP A 245 -19.49 5.09 -12.61
N LEU A 246 -19.32 5.02 -11.30
CA LEU A 246 -20.41 4.70 -10.36
C LEU A 246 -21.52 5.76 -10.34
N ALA A 247 -21.19 7.04 -10.57
CA ALA A 247 -22.17 8.10 -10.69
C ALA A 247 -22.99 7.96 -11.99
N VAL A 248 -22.34 7.61 -13.12
CA VAL A 248 -23.04 7.30 -14.38
C VAL A 248 -24.04 6.15 -14.20
N GLU A 249 -23.65 5.06 -13.54
CA GLU A 249 -24.55 3.93 -13.25
C GLU A 249 -25.78 4.37 -12.45
N LYS A 250 -25.61 5.34 -11.53
CA LYS A 250 -26.70 5.93 -10.71
C LYS A 250 -27.49 7.02 -11.44
N LYS A 251 -27.13 7.38 -12.67
CA LYS A 251 -27.67 8.49 -13.45
C LYS A 251 -27.46 9.86 -12.75
N ASP A 252 -26.37 9.99 -12.01
CA ASP A 252 -25.89 11.25 -11.43
C ASP A 252 -24.87 11.89 -12.37
N ASP A 253 -25.36 12.53 -13.42
CA ASP A 253 -24.53 13.16 -14.45
C ASP A 253 -23.64 14.27 -13.85
N ALA A 254 -24.16 15.04 -12.90
CA ALA A 254 -23.42 16.11 -12.27
C ALA A 254 -22.25 15.59 -11.42
N GLY A 255 -22.48 14.54 -10.63
CA GLY A 255 -21.46 13.83 -9.86
C GLY A 255 -20.39 13.22 -10.76
N ALA A 256 -20.81 12.57 -11.85
CA ALA A 256 -19.90 11.97 -12.82
C ALA A 256 -18.97 13.01 -13.46
N LEU A 257 -19.53 14.11 -13.97
CA LEU A 257 -18.73 15.17 -14.60
C LEU A 257 -17.75 15.84 -13.63
N LYS A 258 -18.19 16.06 -12.38
CA LYS A 258 -17.30 16.58 -11.33
C LYS A 258 -16.15 15.63 -11.08
N ALA A 259 -16.41 14.34 -10.97
CA ALA A 259 -15.40 13.34 -10.69
C ALA A 259 -14.39 13.23 -11.85
N TYR A 260 -14.84 13.10 -13.10
CA TYR A 260 -13.96 13.01 -14.27
C TYR A 260 -13.13 14.28 -14.48
N SER A 261 -13.73 15.48 -14.38
CA SER A 261 -12.97 16.73 -14.50
C SER A 261 -11.95 16.90 -13.39
N SER A 262 -12.25 16.44 -12.16
CA SER A 262 -11.30 16.45 -11.05
C SER A 262 -10.14 15.47 -11.28
N ALA A 263 -10.42 14.28 -11.83
CA ALA A 263 -9.37 13.32 -12.21
C ALA A 263 -8.43 13.89 -13.26
N GLU A 264 -9.00 14.50 -14.32
CA GLU A 264 -8.23 15.14 -15.39
C GLU A 264 -7.38 16.33 -14.88
N ALA A 265 -7.89 17.10 -13.91
CA ALA A 265 -7.14 18.21 -13.31
C ALA A 265 -5.93 17.74 -12.48
N LEU A 266 -6.02 16.57 -11.84
CA LEU A 266 -4.91 16.01 -11.07
C LEU A 266 -3.75 15.55 -11.95
N VAL A 267 -4.03 15.02 -13.14
CA VAL A 267 -3.03 14.45 -14.07
C VAL A 267 -3.33 14.91 -15.51
N PRO A 268 -3.17 16.20 -15.81
CA PRO A 268 -3.63 16.80 -17.06
C PRO A 268 -2.99 16.25 -18.32
N ASP A 269 -1.81 15.62 -18.18
CA ASP A 269 -1.06 15.00 -19.28
C ASP A 269 -1.38 13.52 -19.47
N ASN A 270 -2.35 12.97 -18.71
CA ASN A 270 -2.82 11.61 -18.89
C ASN A 270 -3.98 11.57 -19.89
N ALA A 271 -3.71 11.02 -21.08
CA ALA A 271 -4.69 10.91 -22.15
C ALA A 271 -5.93 10.10 -21.74
N GLU A 272 -5.79 9.11 -20.88
CA GLU A 272 -6.87 8.22 -20.47
C GLU A 272 -7.95 8.97 -19.68
N MET A 273 -7.55 9.89 -18.78
CA MET A 273 -8.52 10.69 -18.00
C MET A 273 -9.39 11.55 -18.93
N ALA A 274 -8.77 12.26 -19.87
CA ALA A 274 -9.48 13.06 -20.85
C ALA A 274 -10.37 12.19 -21.77
N TYR A 275 -9.88 11.02 -22.18
CA TYR A 275 -10.62 10.13 -23.07
C TYR A 275 -11.93 9.62 -22.46
N TRP A 276 -11.89 9.05 -21.27
CA TRP A 276 -13.09 8.54 -20.61
C TRP A 276 -14.04 9.65 -20.16
N HIS A 277 -13.52 10.83 -19.79
CA HIS A 277 -14.33 12.01 -19.58
C HIS A 277 -15.14 12.37 -20.85
N ALA A 278 -14.46 12.38 -22.01
CA ALA A 278 -15.15 12.66 -23.30
C ALA A 278 -16.19 11.59 -23.64
N VAL A 279 -15.90 10.31 -23.41
CA VAL A 279 -16.88 9.21 -23.58
C VAL A 279 -18.10 9.40 -22.69
N ALA A 280 -17.92 9.78 -21.43
CA ALA A 280 -19.02 10.07 -20.53
C ALA A 280 -19.88 11.25 -21.02
N LEU A 281 -19.28 12.33 -21.50
CA LEU A 281 -19.99 13.47 -22.09
C LEU A 281 -20.86 13.04 -23.29
N VAL A 282 -20.34 12.18 -24.17
CA VAL A 282 -21.12 11.64 -25.30
C VAL A 282 -22.32 10.85 -24.81
N ASN A 283 -22.14 9.98 -23.83
CA ASN A 283 -23.22 9.15 -23.29
C ASN A 283 -24.30 9.97 -22.56
N MET A 284 -23.95 11.16 -22.08
CA MET A 284 -24.88 12.15 -21.53
C MET A 284 -25.54 13.03 -22.61
N GLY A 285 -25.29 12.80 -23.91
CA GLY A 285 -25.79 13.61 -25.03
C GLY A 285 -25.06 14.94 -25.26
N ARG A 286 -23.94 15.20 -24.52
CA ARG A 286 -23.17 16.44 -24.57
C ARG A 286 -22.02 16.36 -25.59
N VAL A 287 -22.38 15.95 -26.82
CA VAL A 287 -21.39 15.64 -27.89
C VAL A 287 -20.48 16.84 -28.20
N ASP A 288 -21.03 18.04 -28.28
CA ASP A 288 -20.27 19.25 -28.67
C ASP A 288 -19.19 19.59 -27.59
N GLU A 289 -19.45 19.29 -26.33
CA GLU A 289 -18.49 19.46 -25.24
C GLU A 289 -17.45 18.34 -25.21
N ALA A 290 -17.82 17.15 -25.66
CA ALA A 290 -16.89 16.01 -25.71
C ALA A 290 -15.80 16.19 -26.78
N LEU A 291 -16.10 16.82 -27.93
CA LEU A 291 -15.17 16.91 -29.05
C LEU A 291 -13.82 17.58 -28.69
N PRO A 292 -13.75 18.72 -27.99
CA PRO A 292 -12.48 19.32 -27.60
C PRO A 292 -11.71 18.45 -26.59
N VAL A 293 -12.41 17.67 -25.76
CA VAL A 293 -11.79 16.75 -24.81
C VAL A 293 -11.18 15.53 -25.53
N PHE A 294 -11.88 14.99 -26.54
CA PHE A 294 -11.31 13.98 -27.45
C PHE A 294 -10.09 14.52 -28.20
N ALA A 295 -10.12 15.77 -28.69
CA ALA A 295 -8.94 16.39 -29.33
C ALA A 295 -7.72 16.38 -28.41
N LYS A 296 -7.92 16.76 -27.14
CA LYS A 296 -6.85 16.70 -26.12
C LYS A 296 -6.35 15.27 -25.93
N ALA A 297 -7.23 14.30 -25.75
CA ALA A 297 -6.85 12.89 -25.56
C ALA A 297 -6.05 12.35 -26.76
N PHE A 298 -6.47 12.64 -27.99
CA PHE A 298 -5.81 12.19 -29.21
C PHE A 298 -4.46 12.86 -29.43
N ARG A 299 -4.32 14.15 -29.08
CA ARG A 299 -3.05 14.85 -29.10
C ARG A 299 -2.05 14.23 -28.10
N LEU A 300 -2.49 13.91 -26.89
CA LEU A 300 -1.65 13.28 -25.88
C LEU A 300 -1.24 11.86 -26.28
N HIS A 301 -2.17 11.10 -26.88
CA HIS A 301 -1.88 9.74 -27.32
C HIS A 301 -2.78 9.32 -28.50
N PRO A 302 -2.27 9.35 -29.75
CA PRO A 302 -3.05 9.15 -30.97
C PRO A 302 -3.80 7.81 -31.06
N LYS A 303 -3.32 6.76 -30.41
CA LYS A 303 -3.97 5.44 -30.43
C LYS A 303 -5.36 5.40 -29.78
N TRP A 304 -5.71 6.38 -28.95
CA TRP A 304 -7.07 6.52 -28.44
C TRP A 304 -8.09 6.80 -29.55
N ARG A 305 -7.66 7.47 -30.63
CA ARG A 305 -8.48 7.66 -31.84
C ARG A 305 -8.81 6.32 -32.50
N ASP A 306 -7.81 5.43 -32.62
CA ASP A 306 -7.98 4.09 -33.21
C ASP A 306 -8.84 3.15 -32.33
N LEU A 307 -8.91 3.40 -31.04
CA LEU A 307 -9.76 2.67 -30.09
C LEU A 307 -11.25 3.05 -30.26
N THR A 308 -11.54 4.32 -30.54
CA THR A 308 -12.91 4.88 -30.55
C THR A 308 -13.92 4.07 -31.38
N PRO A 309 -13.61 3.61 -32.63
CA PRO A 309 -14.55 2.80 -33.43
C PRO A 309 -14.85 1.42 -32.84
N ARG A 310 -14.13 0.97 -31.82
CA ARG A 310 -14.34 -0.33 -31.18
C ARG A 310 -15.31 -0.28 -30.00
N LEU A 311 -15.56 0.91 -29.46
CA LEU A 311 -16.36 1.11 -28.25
C LEU A 311 -17.85 0.77 -28.41
N PRO A 312 -18.51 1.05 -29.56
CA PRO A 312 -19.94 0.70 -29.74
C PRO A 312 -20.21 -0.78 -29.52
N LYS A 313 -19.34 -1.67 -30.03
CA LYS A 313 -19.49 -3.12 -29.87
C LYS A 313 -19.45 -3.56 -28.39
N ALA A 314 -18.77 -2.81 -27.54
CA ALA A 314 -18.70 -3.03 -26.10
C ALA A 314 -19.80 -2.29 -25.32
N GLY A 315 -20.67 -1.54 -25.99
CA GLY A 315 -21.73 -0.74 -25.35
C GLY A 315 -21.21 0.52 -24.63
N LEU A 316 -19.97 0.94 -24.91
CA LEU A 316 -19.32 2.09 -24.25
C LEU A 316 -19.55 3.41 -24.98
N LEU A 317 -20.00 3.37 -26.23
CA LEU A 317 -20.50 4.50 -27.03
C LEU A 317 -21.74 4.08 -27.80
N PRO A 318 -22.62 5.04 -28.20
CA PRO A 318 -23.73 4.74 -29.07
C PRO A 318 -23.28 4.11 -30.40
N ASP A 319 -24.02 3.13 -30.90
CA ASP A 319 -23.79 2.52 -32.22
C ASP A 319 -24.32 3.41 -33.34
N ASP A 320 -23.69 4.57 -33.50
CA ASP A 320 -23.97 5.57 -34.51
C ASP A 320 -22.72 5.85 -35.36
N PRO A 321 -22.61 5.32 -36.58
CA PRO A 321 -21.45 5.52 -37.44
C PRO A 321 -21.16 7.00 -37.75
N ARG A 322 -22.18 7.88 -37.79
CA ARG A 322 -21.97 9.32 -38.04
C ARG A 322 -21.33 10.00 -36.82
N LEU A 323 -21.80 9.65 -35.64
CA LEU A 323 -21.21 10.13 -34.38
C LEU A 323 -19.74 9.68 -34.24
N ILE A 324 -19.48 8.40 -34.49
CA ILE A 324 -18.10 7.87 -34.41
C ILE A 324 -17.20 8.56 -35.43
N ALA A 325 -17.66 8.72 -36.68
CA ALA A 325 -16.88 9.44 -37.70
C ALA A 325 -16.59 10.90 -37.30
N ARG A 326 -17.57 11.59 -36.67
CA ARG A 326 -17.38 12.95 -36.15
C ARG A 326 -16.35 13.02 -35.05
N ILE A 327 -16.36 12.08 -34.12
CA ILE A 327 -15.36 12.01 -33.04
C ILE A 327 -13.95 11.75 -33.60
N VAL A 328 -13.82 10.75 -34.47
CA VAL A 328 -12.53 10.37 -35.06
C VAL A 328 -11.94 11.48 -35.95
N ALA A 329 -12.79 12.29 -36.57
CA ALA A 329 -12.38 13.41 -37.44
C ALA A 329 -11.92 14.66 -36.67
N VAL A 330 -12.00 14.68 -35.33
CA VAL A 330 -11.56 15.82 -34.52
C VAL A 330 -10.07 16.08 -34.75
N ARG A 331 -9.72 17.35 -35.05
CA ARG A 331 -8.34 17.80 -35.23
C ARG A 331 -7.72 18.13 -33.86
N GLU A 332 -6.42 17.85 -33.78
CA GLU A 332 -5.59 18.11 -32.59
C GLU A 332 -5.28 19.60 -32.40
#